data_e71439ff01e83f0a168c103c21d1997b
#
_entry.id   e71439ff01e83f0a168c103c21d1997b
#
_cell.length_a   1.000
_cell.length_b   1.000
_cell.length_c   1.000
_cell.angle_alpha   90.00
_cell.angle_beta   90.00
_cell.angle_gamma   90.00
#
_symmetry.space_group_name_H-M   'P 1'
#
loop_
_entity.id
_entity.type
_entity.pdbx_description
1 polymer ?
#
loop_
_entity_poly.entity_id
_entity_poly.type
_entity_poly.pdbx_seq_one_letter_code
_entity_poly.pdbx_strand_id
1 'polypeptide(L)'
;MKITQIRNATLIVEYDNTRFLIDPWLGPKGYMSGFETAVNSEIRQPRVELPFSIDKIVNVDSVIITHIHPDHWDEYAEHAIDKNLKIFVQSEFDKNFILSKGFKNVEILVEQGTNFRNITLYKTHTQHGKREILKPLCDSIGMPYDAMGIVFNSEREKTLYIAGDTIWCKEVKEALNKYSPDIVVVNACAATVLNGERLIMNIDDLKEVLKNSKNATVIASHMDTVSHLTVTRKDLEHFKNNNNIDNLLIPADGEVLAF
;
A
#
# COMPACT_ATOMS: atom_id res chain seq x y z
N MET A 1 3.92 2.98 18.33
CA MET A 1 3.35 2.96 16.95
C MET A 1 2.04 2.20 16.92
N LYS A 2 1.09 2.64 16.06
CA LYS A 2 -0.14 1.88 15.75
C LYS A 2 -0.36 1.87 14.24
N ILE A 3 -0.90 0.77 13.72
CA ILE A 3 -1.32 0.63 12.31
C ILE A 3 -2.78 0.21 12.31
N THR A 4 -3.64 0.99 11.67
CA THR A 4 -5.05 0.64 11.46
C THR A 4 -5.24 0.24 10.01
N GLN A 5 -5.67 -1.00 9.76
CA GLN A 5 -6.10 -1.44 8.44
C GLN A 5 -7.46 -0.80 8.14
N ILE A 6 -7.53 0.07 7.16
CA ILE A 6 -8.81 0.67 6.76
C ILE A 6 -9.48 -0.24 5.73
N ARG A 7 -8.90 -0.35 4.54
CA ARG A 7 -9.41 -1.17 3.45
C ARG A 7 -8.37 -1.18 2.32
N ASN A 8 -8.22 -2.29 1.60
CA ASN A 8 -7.22 -2.39 0.53
C ASN A 8 -5.82 -2.03 1.04
N ALA A 9 -5.08 -1.17 0.31
CA ALA A 9 -3.82 -0.60 0.74
C ALA A 9 -3.98 0.60 1.69
N THR A 10 -5.22 1.05 1.96
CA THR A 10 -5.47 2.21 2.81
C THR A 10 -5.19 1.87 4.27
N LEU A 11 -4.19 2.55 4.84
CA LEU A 11 -3.78 2.40 6.24
C LEU A 11 -3.78 3.77 6.95
N ILE A 12 -4.04 3.75 8.25
CA ILE A 12 -3.64 4.85 9.14
C ILE A 12 -2.45 4.37 9.95
N VAL A 13 -1.35 5.10 9.87
CA VAL A 13 -0.11 4.84 10.61
C VAL A 13 0.11 5.94 11.64
N GLU A 14 -0.02 5.62 12.91
CA GLU A 14 0.36 6.51 14.02
C GLU A 14 1.80 6.19 14.41
N TYR A 15 2.72 7.10 14.06
CA TYR A 15 4.17 6.90 14.20
C TYR A 15 4.81 8.17 14.78
N ASP A 16 5.51 8.06 15.89
CA ASP A 16 6.18 9.14 16.63
C ASP A 16 5.30 10.43 16.75
N ASN A 17 4.10 10.27 17.31
CA ASN A 17 3.10 11.35 17.49
C ASN A 17 2.64 12.02 16.18
N THR A 18 2.81 11.35 15.05
CA THR A 18 2.33 11.81 13.75
C THR A 18 1.41 10.76 13.14
N ARG A 19 0.29 11.21 12.61
CA ARG A 19 -0.72 10.34 12.00
C ARG A 19 -0.67 10.49 10.49
N PHE A 20 -0.35 9.41 9.80
CA PHE A 20 -0.30 9.35 8.34
C PHE A 20 -1.47 8.55 7.79
N LEU A 21 -2.02 8.99 6.66
CA LEU A 21 -2.95 8.22 5.84
C LEU A 21 -2.19 7.74 4.60
N ILE A 22 -2.18 6.43 4.38
CA ILE A 22 -1.50 5.79 3.26
C ILE A 22 -2.54 5.36 2.24
N ASP A 23 -2.31 5.67 0.96
CA ASP A 23 -3.09 5.20 -0.19
C ASP A 23 -4.61 5.28 0.02
N PRO A 24 -5.19 6.48 0.18
CA PRO A 24 -6.60 6.65 0.51
C PRO A 24 -7.52 6.32 -0.68
N TRP A 25 -8.11 5.13 -0.65
CA TRP A 25 -9.21 4.73 -1.53
C TRP A 25 -10.54 4.82 -0.75
N LEU A 26 -11.27 5.94 -0.89
CA LEU A 26 -12.37 6.31 0.01
C LEU A 26 -13.77 6.17 -0.58
N GLY A 27 -13.90 5.80 -1.85
CA GLY A 27 -15.19 5.63 -2.52
C GLY A 27 -16.06 4.53 -1.86
N PRO A 28 -17.39 4.61 -1.97
CA PRO A 28 -18.29 3.61 -1.40
C PRO A 28 -18.15 2.26 -2.10
N LYS A 29 -18.57 1.19 -1.43
CA LYS A 29 -18.60 -0.16 -2.00
C LYS A 29 -19.27 -0.15 -3.38
N GLY A 30 -18.59 -0.76 -4.35
CA GLY A 30 -19.11 -0.99 -5.69
C GLY A 30 -19.27 0.25 -6.57
N TYR A 31 -18.65 1.40 -6.22
CA TYR A 31 -18.83 2.61 -7.01
C TYR A 31 -18.17 2.55 -8.40
N MET A 32 -17.10 1.77 -8.55
CA MET A 32 -16.41 1.63 -9.84
C MET A 32 -16.46 0.19 -10.38
N SER A 33 -16.31 0.05 -11.68
CA SER A 33 -16.16 -1.26 -12.35
C SER A 33 -14.82 -1.90 -12.02
N GLY A 34 -14.71 -3.21 -12.18
CA GLY A 34 -13.41 -3.87 -12.20
C GLY A 34 -12.55 -3.37 -13.39
N PHE A 35 -11.25 -3.58 -13.31
CA PHE A 35 -10.33 -3.20 -14.38
C PHE A 35 -10.46 -4.16 -15.56
N GLU A 36 -10.77 -3.64 -16.76
CA GLU A 36 -10.99 -4.44 -17.97
C GLU A 36 -9.77 -5.31 -18.36
N THR A 37 -8.57 -4.87 -17.97
CA THR A 37 -7.30 -5.58 -18.23
C THR A 37 -7.00 -6.68 -17.20
N ALA A 38 -7.87 -6.86 -16.21
CA ALA A 38 -7.66 -7.78 -15.09
C ALA A 38 -8.73 -8.87 -15.02
N VAL A 39 -8.43 -9.94 -14.29
CA VAL A 39 -9.41 -11.02 -14.05
C VAL A 39 -10.60 -10.50 -13.24
N ASN A 40 -11.78 -11.13 -13.36
CA ASN A 40 -13.01 -10.76 -12.65
C ASN A 40 -13.46 -9.30 -12.86
N SER A 41 -13.21 -8.74 -14.05
CA SER A 41 -13.53 -7.36 -14.37
C SER A 41 -15.04 -7.03 -14.30
N GLU A 42 -15.90 -8.04 -14.34
CA GLU A 42 -17.35 -7.91 -14.15
C GLU A 42 -17.75 -7.59 -12.70
N ILE A 43 -16.86 -7.83 -11.73
CA ILE A 43 -17.11 -7.56 -10.32
C ILE A 43 -16.83 -6.09 -10.03
N ARG A 44 -17.84 -5.39 -9.48
CA ARG A 44 -17.66 -4.00 -9.04
C ARG A 44 -16.79 -3.92 -7.77
N GLN A 45 -16.05 -2.82 -7.67
CA GLN A 45 -15.12 -2.57 -6.57
C GLN A 45 -15.23 -1.13 -6.04
N PRO A 46 -14.80 -0.85 -4.79
CA PRO A 46 -14.29 -1.81 -3.79
C PRO A 46 -15.38 -2.80 -3.36
N ARG A 47 -14.99 -4.03 -2.99
CA ARG A 47 -15.95 -5.11 -2.66
C ARG A 47 -16.53 -5.00 -1.25
N VAL A 48 -15.94 -4.16 -0.42
CA VAL A 48 -16.31 -3.95 0.99
C VAL A 48 -16.51 -2.47 1.30
N GLU A 49 -17.28 -2.17 2.35
CA GLU A 49 -17.47 -0.79 2.82
C GLU A 49 -16.26 -0.29 3.61
N LEU A 50 -16.18 1.04 3.81
CA LEU A 50 -15.24 1.62 4.77
C LEU A 50 -15.65 1.25 6.21
N PRO A 51 -14.68 0.89 7.08
CA PRO A 51 -15.00 0.54 8.47
C PRO A 51 -15.29 1.77 9.34
N PHE A 52 -14.95 2.97 8.87
CA PHE A 52 -15.16 4.25 9.57
C PHE A 52 -15.69 5.31 8.60
N SER A 53 -16.27 6.38 9.15
CA SER A 53 -16.62 7.57 8.35
C SER A 53 -15.38 8.22 7.77
N ILE A 54 -15.53 8.81 6.59
CA ILE A 54 -14.44 9.49 5.87
C ILE A 54 -13.77 10.56 6.77
N ASP A 55 -14.56 11.36 7.51
CA ASP A 55 -14.04 12.39 8.41
C ASP A 55 -13.07 11.84 9.48
N LYS A 56 -13.32 10.61 9.97
CA LYS A 56 -12.41 9.96 10.92
C LYS A 56 -11.14 9.46 10.24
N ILE A 57 -11.24 9.03 8.99
CA ILE A 57 -10.11 8.52 8.21
C ILE A 57 -9.18 9.66 7.81
N VAL A 58 -9.72 10.77 7.30
CA VAL A 58 -8.92 11.91 6.81
C VAL A 58 -8.42 12.86 7.90
N ASN A 59 -8.78 12.62 9.17
CA ASN A 59 -8.24 13.39 10.30
C ASN A 59 -6.81 12.94 10.61
N VAL A 60 -5.85 13.40 9.80
CA VAL A 60 -4.44 13.01 9.83
C VAL A 60 -3.53 14.21 9.68
N ASP A 61 -2.24 14.05 9.98
CA ASP A 61 -1.22 15.11 9.84
C ASP A 61 -0.62 15.15 8.42
N SER A 62 -0.64 14.04 7.70
CA SER A 62 -0.08 13.93 6.35
C SER A 62 -0.66 12.72 5.60
N VAL A 63 -0.57 12.76 4.27
CA VAL A 63 -0.92 11.67 3.38
C VAL A 63 0.34 11.19 2.65
N ILE A 64 0.46 9.89 2.43
CA ILE A 64 1.48 9.31 1.56
C ILE A 64 0.76 8.50 0.48
N ILE A 65 1.07 8.78 -0.78
CA ILE A 65 0.52 8.08 -1.94
C ILE A 65 1.65 7.31 -2.58
N THR A 66 1.60 5.97 -2.51
CA THR A 66 2.65 5.11 -3.08
C THR A 66 2.66 5.18 -4.60
N HIS A 67 1.49 5.31 -5.20
CA HIS A 67 1.26 5.58 -6.63
C HIS A 67 -0.21 5.96 -6.85
N ILE A 68 -0.52 6.52 -8.01
CA ILE A 68 -1.85 7.12 -8.31
C ILE A 68 -2.82 6.16 -9.04
N HIS A 69 -2.70 4.84 -8.83
CA HIS A 69 -3.74 3.93 -9.33
C HIS A 69 -5.09 4.17 -8.62
N PRO A 70 -6.24 3.91 -9.30
CA PRO A 70 -7.56 4.28 -8.77
C PRO A 70 -7.95 3.59 -7.46
N ASP A 71 -7.31 2.49 -7.11
CA ASP A 71 -7.50 1.77 -5.85
C ASP A 71 -6.50 2.19 -4.75
N HIS A 72 -5.65 3.19 -5.01
CA HIS A 72 -4.74 3.84 -4.05
C HIS A 72 -5.03 5.34 -3.89
N TRP A 73 -5.66 5.96 -4.91
CA TRP A 73 -6.07 7.36 -4.87
C TRP A 73 -7.30 7.56 -5.74
N ASP A 74 -8.41 8.04 -5.18
CA ASP A 74 -9.65 8.24 -5.88
C ASP A 74 -10.23 9.65 -5.72
N GLU A 75 -11.30 9.95 -6.46
CA GLU A 75 -12.00 11.23 -6.41
C GLU A 75 -12.61 11.53 -5.03
N TYR A 76 -12.99 10.52 -4.26
CA TYR A 76 -13.51 10.69 -2.90
C TYR A 76 -12.43 11.17 -1.95
N ALA A 77 -11.20 10.65 -2.08
CA ALA A 77 -10.03 11.16 -1.37
C ALA A 77 -9.70 12.59 -1.81
N GLU A 78 -9.75 12.88 -3.12
CA GLU A 78 -9.55 14.23 -3.64
C GLU A 78 -10.50 15.27 -3.03
N HIS A 79 -11.76 14.90 -2.81
CA HIS A 79 -12.77 15.80 -2.25
C HIS A 79 -12.69 15.92 -0.72
N ALA A 80 -12.34 14.84 -0.03
CA ALA A 80 -12.39 14.78 1.43
C ALA A 80 -11.14 15.34 2.12
N ILE A 81 -9.98 15.25 1.48
CA ILE A 81 -8.69 15.66 2.06
C ILE A 81 -8.48 17.17 1.92
N ASP A 82 -8.06 17.82 3.01
CA ASP A 82 -7.73 19.25 3.00
C ASP A 82 -6.62 19.54 1.98
N LYS A 83 -6.88 20.51 1.09
CA LYS A 83 -5.96 20.91 0.03
C LYS A 83 -4.63 21.52 0.51
N ASN A 84 -4.53 21.90 1.77
CA ASN A 84 -3.30 22.39 2.40
C ASN A 84 -2.51 21.30 3.13
N LEU A 85 -3.08 20.11 3.28
CA LEU A 85 -2.43 19.00 3.97
C LEU A 85 -1.13 18.61 3.24
N LYS A 86 -0.11 18.22 4.01
CA LYS A 86 1.13 17.68 3.45
C LYS A 86 0.88 16.34 2.78
N ILE A 87 1.25 16.22 1.50
CA ILE A 87 1.17 14.99 0.74
C ILE A 87 2.56 14.60 0.26
N PHE A 88 2.93 13.34 0.47
CA PHE A 88 4.14 12.75 -0.08
C PHE A 88 3.78 11.81 -1.23
N VAL A 89 4.56 11.87 -2.31
CA VAL A 89 4.39 11.08 -3.53
C VAL A 89 5.71 10.51 -4.01
N GLN A 90 5.66 9.62 -5.01
CA GLN A 90 6.86 8.93 -5.49
C GLN A 90 7.63 9.65 -6.61
N SER A 91 6.97 10.49 -7.42
CA SER A 91 7.54 11.01 -8.67
C SER A 91 7.04 12.42 -9.00
N GLU A 92 7.73 13.08 -9.95
CA GLU A 92 7.25 14.37 -10.51
C GLU A 92 5.92 14.22 -11.25
N PHE A 93 5.66 13.06 -11.86
CA PHE A 93 4.39 12.79 -12.51
C PHE A 93 3.24 12.82 -11.48
N ASP A 94 3.39 12.06 -10.39
CA ASP A 94 2.38 12.00 -9.33
C ASP A 94 2.22 13.35 -8.63
N LYS A 95 3.33 14.06 -8.39
CA LYS A 95 3.29 15.41 -7.82
C LYS A 95 2.47 16.36 -8.68
N ASN A 96 2.73 16.39 -9.98
CA ASN A 96 2.00 17.26 -10.90
C ASN A 96 0.52 16.88 -11.00
N PHE A 97 0.21 15.58 -10.98
CA PHE A 97 -1.15 15.09 -10.93
C PHE A 97 -1.87 15.58 -9.67
N ILE A 98 -1.30 15.41 -8.49
CA ILE A 98 -1.90 15.84 -7.22
C ILE A 98 -2.02 17.37 -7.13
N LEU A 99 -1.01 18.12 -7.61
CA LEU A 99 -1.10 19.58 -7.71
C LEU A 99 -2.25 20.03 -8.63
N SER A 100 -2.48 19.32 -9.75
CA SER A 100 -3.58 19.62 -10.68
C SER A 100 -4.97 19.45 -10.05
N LYS A 101 -5.06 18.67 -8.97
CA LYS A 101 -6.28 18.46 -8.15
C LYS A 101 -6.47 19.55 -7.07
N GLY A 102 -5.63 20.59 -7.08
CA GLY A 102 -5.72 21.74 -6.21
C GLY A 102 -5.00 21.59 -4.86
N PHE A 103 -4.29 20.52 -4.61
CA PHE A 103 -3.44 20.37 -3.44
C PHE A 103 -2.23 21.30 -3.53
N LYS A 104 -1.77 21.86 -2.39
CA LYS A 104 -0.77 22.94 -2.38
C LYS A 104 0.58 22.53 -1.81
N ASN A 105 0.62 21.46 -1.04
CA ASN A 105 1.79 21.05 -0.26
C ASN A 105 2.21 19.61 -0.60
N VAL A 106 2.77 19.42 -1.80
CA VAL A 106 3.14 18.11 -2.34
C VAL A 106 4.65 17.99 -2.47
N GLU A 107 5.22 16.93 -1.90
CA GLU A 107 6.66 16.64 -1.90
C GLU A 107 6.96 15.22 -2.36
N ILE A 108 8.08 15.05 -3.07
CA ILE A 108 8.53 13.75 -3.54
C ILE A 108 9.41 13.11 -2.47
N LEU A 109 9.10 11.87 -2.09
CA LEU A 109 9.99 11.08 -1.24
C LEU A 109 11.24 10.65 -2.01
N VAL A 110 12.38 10.69 -1.34
CA VAL A 110 13.68 10.31 -1.92
C VAL A 110 14.33 9.16 -1.13
N GLU A 111 15.21 8.41 -1.81
CA GLU A 111 15.93 7.27 -1.22
C GLU A 111 16.91 7.66 -0.12
N GLN A 112 17.42 8.90 -0.17
CA GLN A 112 18.34 9.46 0.82
C GLN A 112 17.65 9.83 2.14
N GLY A 113 16.31 9.85 2.13
CA GLY A 113 15.48 10.20 3.27
C GLY A 113 14.89 11.63 3.16
N THR A 114 13.62 11.72 3.47
CA THR A 114 12.85 12.97 3.57
C THR A 114 12.43 13.15 5.02
N ASN A 115 12.81 14.25 5.64
CA ASN A 115 12.47 14.51 7.03
C ASN A 115 11.08 15.15 7.15
N PHE A 116 10.26 14.59 8.03
CA PHE A 116 8.98 15.15 8.42
C PHE A 116 8.80 15.06 9.93
N ARG A 117 8.84 16.20 10.63
CA ARG A 117 8.92 16.24 12.10
C ARG A 117 10.17 15.48 12.60
N ASN A 118 9.99 14.51 13.49
CA ASN A 118 11.07 13.67 14.03
C ASN A 118 11.26 12.36 13.26
N ILE A 119 10.63 12.23 12.09
CA ILE A 119 10.57 11.01 11.31
C ILE A 119 11.37 11.22 10.02
N THR A 120 12.19 10.25 9.66
CA THR A 120 12.80 10.16 8.33
C THR A 120 12.02 9.12 7.51
N LEU A 121 11.50 9.53 6.37
CA LEU A 121 10.81 8.69 5.41
C LEU A 121 11.77 8.39 4.25
N TYR A 122 12.01 7.09 3.98
CA TYR A 122 12.86 6.68 2.85
C TYR A 122 11.99 6.03 1.79
N LYS A 123 12.13 6.51 0.55
CA LYS A 123 11.57 5.82 -0.62
C LYS A 123 12.34 4.55 -0.90
N THR A 124 11.64 3.46 -1.22
CA THR A 124 12.24 2.23 -1.76
C THR A 124 11.66 1.91 -3.12
N HIS A 125 12.42 1.16 -3.92
CA HIS A 125 11.94 0.71 -5.23
C HIS A 125 11.09 -0.54 -5.11
N THR A 126 10.21 -0.72 -6.09
CA THR A 126 9.29 -1.84 -6.20
C THR A 126 9.27 -2.38 -7.63
N GLN A 127 8.65 -3.55 -7.82
CA GLN A 127 8.20 -4.03 -9.12
C GLN A 127 6.71 -4.35 -9.03
N HIS A 128 5.89 -3.45 -9.54
CA HIS A 128 4.43 -3.63 -9.63
C HIS A 128 4.11 -4.63 -10.76
N GLY A 129 4.42 -5.92 -10.48
CA GLY A 129 4.47 -7.00 -11.44
C GLY A 129 5.69 -6.96 -12.37
N LYS A 130 5.78 -7.88 -13.32
CA LYS A 130 6.89 -7.95 -14.27
C LYS A 130 6.88 -6.76 -15.22
N ARG A 131 7.95 -5.94 -15.17
CA ARG A 131 8.04 -4.69 -15.90
C ARG A 131 7.87 -4.84 -17.41
N GLU A 132 8.49 -5.87 -17.99
CA GLU A 132 8.44 -6.15 -19.43
C GLU A 132 7.03 -6.48 -19.94
N ILE A 133 6.13 -6.91 -19.06
CA ILE A 133 4.75 -7.26 -19.37
C ILE A 133 3.79 -6.11 -19.03
N LEU A 134 3.94 -5.53 -17.85
CA LEU A 134 2.94 -4.62 -17.29
C LEU A 134 3.19 -3.16 -17.66
N LYS A 135 4.46 -2.75 -17.86
CA LYS A 135 4.73 -1.37 -18.29
C LYS A 135 4.08 -1.02 -19.63
N PRO A 136 4.17 -1.85 -20.70
CA PRO A 136 3.45 -1.59 -21.94
C PRO A 136 1.92 -1.49 -21.77
N LEU A 137 1.35 -2.29 -20.85
CA LEU A 137 -0.08 -2.23 -20.55
C LEU A 137 -0.44 -0.91 -19.88
N CYS A 138 0.30 -0.49 -18.86
CA CYS A 138 0.11 0.78 -18.17
C CYS A 138 0.25 1.96 -19.14
N ASP A 139 1.30 1.95 -19.97
CA ASP A 139 1.51 2.98 -21.00
C ASP A 139 0.32 3.09 -21.98
N SER A 140 -0.29 1.94 -22.35
CA SER A 140 -1.43 1.91 -23.28
C SER A 140 -2.71 2.54 -22.73
N ILE A 141 -2.85 2.56 -21.41
CA ILE A 141 -4.01 3.14 -20.69
C ILE A 141 -3.69 4.47 -20.01
N GLY A 142 -2.47 5.00 -20.22
CA GLY A 142 -2.03 6.27 -19.64
C GLY A 142 -1.82 6.26 -18.13
N MET A 143 -1.57 5.07 -17.55
CA MET A 143 -1.32 4.91 -16.12
C MET A 143 0.18 4.73 -15.84
N PRO A 144 0.71 5.27 -14.72
CA PRO A 144 2.10 5.01 -14.32
C PRO A 144 2.27 3.53 -13.93
N TYR A 145 3.37 2.93 -14.39
CA TYR A 145 3.75 1.58 -13.96
C TYR A 145 4.40 1.58 -12.57
N ASP A 146 5.20 2.61 -12.30
CA ASP A 146 6.04 2.63 -11.11
C ASP A 146 5.22 2.88 -9.84
N ALA A 147 5.56 2.18 -8.77
CA ALA A 147 5.08 2.37 -7.42
C ALA A 147 6.29 2.48 -6.48
N MET A 148 6.08 2.89 -5.22
CA MET A 148 7.13 2.93 -4.22
C MET A 148 6.74 2.16 -2.96
N GLY A 149 7.76 1.64 -2.28
CA GLY A 149 7.66 1.32 -0.86
C GLY A 149 8.20 2.47 -0.01
N ILE A 150 7.92 2.42 1.29
CA ILE A 150 8.28 3.49 2.23
C ILE A 150 8.82 2.87 3.51
N VAL A 151 9.97 3.38 3.98
CA VAL A 151 10.48 3.04 5.31
C VAL A 151 10.31 4.25 6.23
N PHE A 152 9.70 4.03 7.38
CA PHE A 152 9.59 4.99 8.48
C PHE A 152 10.68 4.69 9.51
N ASN A 153 11.44 5.71 9.86
CA ASN A 153 12.49 5.61 10.86
C ASN A 153 12.44 6.80 11.83
N SER A 154 12.52 6.51 13.12
CA SER A 154 12.61 7.48 14.21
C SER A 154 13.36 6.83 15.38
N GLU A 155 14.03 7.63 16.20
CA GLU A 155 14.73 7.11 17.41
C GLU A 155 13.79 6.54 18.48
N ARG A 156 12.48 6.85 18.40
CA ARG A 156 11.49 6.50 19.43
C ARG A 156 10.60 5.34 19.06
N GLU A 157 10.65 4.89 17.80
CA GLU A 157 9.73 3.88 17.29
C GLU A 157 10.49 2.76 16.58
N LYS A 158 9.85 1.61 16.48
CA LYS A 158 10.33 0.50 15.65
C LYS A 158 10.39 0.91 14.20
N THR A 159 11.37 0.41 13.43
CA THR A 159 11.45 0.66 11.99
C THR A 159 10.28 -0.05 11.28
N LEU A 160 9.47 0.72 10.54
CA LEU A 160 8.37 0.21 9.74
C LEU A 160 8.71 0.29 8.26
N TYR A 161 8.51 -0.81 7.53
CA TYR A 161 8.57 -0.86 6.07
C TYR A 161 7.20 -1.22 5.48
N ILE A 162 6.65 -0.34 4.66
CA ILE A 162 5.46 -0.60 3.83
C ILE A 162 5.96 -0.84 2.42
N ALA A 163 5.82 -2.07 1.90
CA ALA A 163 6.39 -2.46 0.62
C ALA A 163 5.66 -1.83 -0.58
N GLY A 164 4.39 -1.41 -0.41
CA GLY A 164 3.54 -0.92 -1.50
C GLY A 164 3.16 -2.03 -2.47
N ASP A 165 2.72 -1.66 -3.67
CA ASP A 165 2.39 -2.62 -4.71
C ASP A 165 3.65 -3.13 -5.39
N THR A 166 3.96 -4.38 -5.11
CA THR A 166 5.15 -5.07 -5.62
C THR A 166 4.98 -6.58 -5.56
N ILE A 167 5.61 -7.28 -6.50
CA ILE A 167 5.93 -8.72 -6.36
C ILE A 167 7.19 -8.86 -5.48
N TRP A 168 7.51 -10.08 -5.02
CA TRP A 168 8.83 -10.35 -4.47
C TRP A 168 9.90 -10.12 -5.53
N CYS A 169 10.82 -9.21 -5.27
CA CYS A 169 11.86 -8.80 -6.20
C CYS A 169 13.17 -8.44 -5.46
N LYS A 170 14.20 -8.16 -6.23
CA LYS A 170 15.51 -7.78 -5.70
C LYS A 170 15.43 -6.53 -4.83
N GLU A 171 14.66 -5.55 -5.24
CA GLU A 171 14.49 -4.26 -4.58
C GLU A 171 13.87 -4.40 -3.19
N VAL A 172 12.85 -5.26 -3.04
CA VAL A 172 12.25 -5.60 -1.74
C VAL A 172 13.27 -6.27 -0.82
N LYS A 173 14.05 -7.23 -1.35
CA LYS A 173 15.11 -7.91 -0.59
C LYS A 173 16.21 -6.93 -0.15
N GLU A 174 16.59 -6.00 -1.01
CA GLU A 174 17.57 -4.94 -0.68
C GLU A 174 17.05 -4.01 0.42
N ALA A 175 15.77 -3.61 0.35
CA ALA A 175 15.13 -2.81 1.39
C ALA A 175 15.11 -3.52 2.74
N LEU A 176 14.71 -4.80 2.79
CA LEU A 176 14.72 -5.61 4.00
C LEU A 176 16.13 -5.72 4.61
N ASN A 177 17.14 -5.94 3.79
CA ASN A 177 18.53 -6.04 4.25
C ASN A 177 19.10 -4.69 4.74
N LYS A 178 18.81 -3.61 4.00
CA LYS A 178 19.34 -2.26 4.28
C LYS A 178 18.76 -1.68 5.56
N TYR A 179 17.45 -1.79 5.73
CA TYR A 179 16.74 -1.12 6.80
C TYR A 179 16.44 -2.03 8.00
N SER A 180 16.52 -3.36 7.83
CA SER A 180 16.26 -4.36 8.88
C SER A 180 14.99 -4.03 9.68
N PRO A 181 13.83 -3.86 9.02
CA PRO A 181 12.63 -3.35 9.67
C PRO A 181 12.11 -4.34 10.74
N ASP A 182 11.57 -3.79 11.83
CA ASP A 182 10.89 -4.57 12.87
C ASP A 182 9.48 -4.98 12.44
N ILE A 183 8.88 -4.18 11.55
CA ILE A 183 7.53 -4.40 11.01
C ILE A 183 7.56 -4.20 9.51
N VAL A 184 6.95 -5.15 8.79
CA VAL A 184 6.84 -5.14 7.33
C VAL A 184 5.37 -5.26 6.93
N VAL A 185 4.85 -4.30 6.17
CA VAL A 185 3.51 -4.38 5.57
C VAL A 185 3.67 -4.75 4.10
N VAL A 186 2.96 -5.77 3.65
CA VAL A 186 2.96 -6.22 2.24
C VAL A 186 1.54 -6.29 1.69
N ASN A 187 1.37 -5.91 0.44
CA ASN A 187 0.13 -6.07 -0.30
C ASN A 187 0.10 -7.48 -0.90
N ALA A 188 -0.83 -8.35 -0.42
CA ALA A 188 -0.71 -9.80 -0.57
C ALA A 188 -1.92 -10.51 -1.21
N CYS A 189 -2.84 -9.77 -1.85
CA CYS A 189 -4.02 -10.37 -2.46
C CYS A 189 -3.77 -11.02 -3.83
N ALA A 190 -2.52 -11.05 -4.32
CA ALA A 190 -2.14 -11.59 -5.63
C ALA A 190 -3.02 -11.04 -6.77
N ALA A 191 -3.24 -9.72 -6.79
CA ALA A 191 -3.95 -9.05 -7.88
C ALA A 191 -3.36 -9.44 -9.24
N THR A 192 -4.23 -9.86 -10.19
CA THR A 192 -3.80 -10.56 -11.40
C THR A 192 -4.47 -9.95 -12.64
N VAL A 193 -3.70 -9.74 -13.71
CA VAL A 193 -4.19 -9.32 -15.04
C VAL A 193 -4.61 -10.50 -15.90
N LEU A 194 -5.33 -10.23 -17.03
CA LEU A 194 -5.94 -11.27 -17.87
C LEU A 194 -4.97 -12.34 -18.42
N ASN A 195 -3.71 -11.97 -18.64
CA ASN A 195 -2.68 -12.91 -19.10
C ASN A 195 -2.10 -13.81 -17.99
N GLY A 196 -2.62 -13.70 -16.75
CA GLY A 196 -2.18 -14.48 -15.60
C GLY A 196 -0.98 -13.91 -14.85
N GLU A 197 -0.42 -12.77 -15.27
CA GLU A 197 0.66 -12.10 -14.53
C GLU A 197 0.13 -11.38 -13.29
N ARG A 198 0.91 -11.45 -12.22
CA ARG A 198 0.57 -10.82 -10.94
C ARG A 198 1.12 -9.42 -10.86
N LEU A 199 0.33 -8.56 -10.26
CA LEU A 199 0.68 -7.17 -9.96
C LEU A 199 1.39 -7.04 -8.62
N ILE A 200 0.97 -7.82 -7.62
CA ILE A 200 1.44 -7.78 -6.24
C ILE A 200 1.70 -9.19 -5.69
N MET A 201 2.19 -9.27 -4.47
CA MET A 201 2.61 -10.53 -3.84
C MET A 201 1.49 -11.56 -3.73
N ASN A 202 1.86 -12.82 -3.96
CA ASN A 202 1.07 -14.00 -3.62
C ASN A 202 1.64 -14.70 -2.38
N ILE A 203 1.12 -15.91 -2.08
CA ILE A 203 1.58 -16.72 -0.94
C ILE A 203 3.06 -17.12 -1.08
N ASP A 204 3.55 -17.41 -2.28
CA ASP A 204 4.96 -17.79 -2.47
C ASP A 204 5.90 -16.59 -2.27
N ASP A 205 5.52 -15.42 -2.75
CA ASP A 205 6.24 -14.18 -2.48
C ASP A 205 6.26 -13.86 -0.98
N LEU A 206 5.12 -14.05 -0.29
CA LEU A 206 5.00 -13.86 1.15
C LEU A 206 5.93 -14.81 1.95
N LYS A 207 6.11 -16.07 1.49
CA LYS A 207 7.09 -16.99 2.07
C LYS A 207 8.52 -16.44 2.00
N GLU A 208 8.88 -15.83 0.86
CA GLU A 208 10.21 -15.21 0.72
C GLU A 208 10.36 -13.98 1.62
N VAL A 209 9.33 -13.15 1.79
CA VAL A 209 9.35 -12.05 2.77
C VAL A 209 9.58 -12.59 4.17
N LEU A 210 8.78 -13.54 4.63
CA LEU A 210 8.90 -14.17 5.96
C LEU A 210 10.28 -14.78 6.20
N LYS A 211 10.85 -15.44 5.20
CA LYS A 211 12.19 -16.03 5.27
C LYS A 211 13.30 -14.98 5.39
N ASN A 212 13.14 -13.83 4.73
CA ASN A 212 14.15 -12.75 4.72
C ASN A 212 13.94 -11.68 5.82
N SER A 213 12.84 -11.78 6.58
CA SER A 213 12.50 -10.88 7.70
C SER A 213 12.11 -11.63 8.98
N LYS A 214 12.90 -12.65 9.36
CA LYS A 214 12.57 -13.59 10.44
C LYS A 214 12.27 -12.96 11.79
N ASN A 215 12.88 -11.81 12.09
CA ASN A 215 12.71 -11.09 13.34
C ASN A 215 11.62 -10.02 13.28
N ALA A 216 11.05 -9.78 12.09
CA ALA A 216 10.01 -8.80 11.88
C ALA A 216 8.61 -9.41 12.07
N THR A 217 7.66 -8.57 12.46
CA THR A 217 6.24 -8.87 12.29
C THR A 217 5.85 -8.48 10.85
N VAL A 218 5.26 -9.42 10.11
CA VAL A 218 4.77 -9.21 8.75
C VAL A 218 3.26 -9.02 8.79
N ILE A 219 2.76 -7.98 8.13
CA ILE A 219 1.33 -7.63 8.05
C ILE A 219 0.89 -7.75 6.60
N ALA A 220 -0.13 -8.58 6.34
CA ALA A 220 -0.75 -8.69 5.03
C ALA A 220 -1.88 -7.67 4.87
N SER A 221 -1.70 -6.74 3.95
CA SER A 221 -2.66 -5.70 3.55
C SER A 221 -3.17 -5.93 2.13
N HIS A 222 -4.03 -5.03 1.62
CA HIS A 222 -4.62 -5.06 0.27
C HIS A 222 -5.52 -6.28 0.03
N MET A 223 -6.23 -6.73 1.08
CA MET A 223 -6.99 -7.98 1.03
C MET A 223 -8.48 -7.74 0.75
N ASP A 224 -9.10 -8.68 0.01
CA ASP A 224 -10.55 -8.86 -0.19
C ASP A 224 -11.31 -7.69 -0.84
N THR A 225 -10.63 -6.65 -1.33
CA THR A 225 -11.27 -5.38 -1.73
C THR A 225 -11.35 -5.18 -3.24
N VAL A 226 -10.25 -5.42 -3.97
CA VAL A 226 -10.23 -5.30 -5.43
C VAL A 226 -10.92 -6.49 -6.11
N SER A 227 -11.44 -6.28 -7.32
CA SER A 227 -12.11 -7.32 -8.09
C SER A 227 -11.16 -8.44 -8.51
N HIS A 228 -9.94 -8.08 -8.87
CA HIS A 228 -8.93 -8.95 -9.51
C HIS A 228 -7.99 -9.65 -8.52
N LEU A 229 -8.36 -9.72 -7.25
CA LEU A 229 -7.64 -10.53 -6.27
C LEU A 229 -7.77 -12.04 -6.59
N THR A 230 -6.73 -12.79 -6.32
CA THR A 230 -6.72 -14.27 -6.43
C THR A 230 -6.31 -14.96 -5.13
N VAL A 231 -5.93 -14.18 -4.10
CA VAL A 231 -5.69 -14.66 -2.72
C VAL A 231 -6.54 -13.83 -1.75
N THR A 232 -7.29 -14.52 -0.90
CA THR A 232 -8.16 -13.91 0.12
C THR A 232 -7.51 -13.94 1.51
N ARG A 233 -8.05 -13.17 2.49
CA ARG A 233 -7.66 -13.31 3.91
C ARG A 233 -7.80 -14.76 4.39
N LYS A 234 -8.85 -15.45 4.00
CA LYS A 234 -9.08 -16.85 4.36
C LYS A 234 -7.97 -17.76 3.84
N ASP A 235 -7.48 -17.55 2.64
CA ASP A 235 -6.37 -18.33 2.08
C ASP A 235 -5.07 -18.08 2.85
N LEU A 236 -4.80 -16.83 3.25
CA LEU A 236 -3.66 -16.48 4.08
C LEU A 236 -3.77 -17.05 5.51
N GLU A 237 -4.97 -17.05 6.11
CA GLU A 237 -5.21 -17.70 7.40
C GLU A 237 -4.95 -19.21 7.34
N HIS A 238 -5.41 -19.88 6.30
CA HIS A 238 -5.11 -21.31 6.07
C HIS A 238 -3.60 -21.53 5.90
N PHE A 239 -2.93 -20.67 5.11
CA PHE A 239 -1.48 -20.76 4.93
C PHE A 239 -0.75 -20.57 6.26
N LYS A 240 -1.09 -19.53 7.03
CA LYS A 240 -0.52 -19.24 8.34
C LYS A 240 -0.66 -20.43 9.29
N ASN A 241 -1.88 -20.96 9.45
CA ASN A 241 -2.18 -22.03 10.38
C ASN A 241 -1.50 -23.37 9.98
N ASN A 242 -1.51 -23.72 8.70
CA ASN A 242 -0.90 -24.96 8.20
C ASN A 242 0.63 -24.96 8.31
N ASN A 243 1.26 -23.79 8.43
CA ASN A 243 2.71 -23.65 8.52
C ASN A 243 3.18 -23.14 9.90
N ASN A 244 2.29 -22.97 10.88
CA ASN A 244 2.57 -22.48 12.24
C ASN A 244 3.37 -21.17 12.21
N ILE A 245 2.90 -20.16 11.45
CA ILE A 245 3.58 -18.87 11.27
C ILE A 245 3.05 -17.87 12.30
N ASP A 246 3.79 -17.60 13.37
CA ASP A 246 3.34 -16.71 14.44
C ASP A 246 3.51 -15.22 14.12
N ASN A 247 4.53 -14.87 13.33
CA ASN A 247 4.88 -13.48 13.01
C ASN A 247 4.16 -12.92 11.78
N LEU A 248 3.14 -13.59 11.24
CA LEU A 248 2.25 -13.08 10.18
C LEU A 248 0.93 -12.60 10.79
N LEU A 249 0.60 -11.34 10.60
CA LEU A 249 -0.69 -10.75 10.99
C LEU A 249 -1.53 -10.49 9.72
N ILE A 250 -2.83 -10.77 9.81
CA ILE A 250 -3.78 -10.64 8.69
C ILE A 250 -4.98 -9.85 9.21
N PRO A 251 -4.85 -8.51 9.36
CA PRO A 251 -5.87 -7.70 10.02
C PRO A 251 -7.17 -7.64 9.22
N ALA A 252 -8.27 -7.60 9.95
CA ALA A 252 -9.57 -7.23 9.39
C ALA A 252 -9.65 -5.73 9.10
N ASP A 253 -10.58 -5.31 8.21
CA ASP A 253 -10.84 -3.90 7.99
C ASP A 253 -11.36 -3.27 9.27
N GLY A 254 -10.78 -2.14 9.69
CA GLY A 254 -11.04 -1.46 10.95
C GLY A 254 -10.18 -1.95 12.13
N GLU A 255 -9.40 -3.01 11.99
CA GLU A 255 -8.55 -3.52 13.05
C GLU A 255 -7.34 -2.62 13.29
N VAL A 256 -7.01 -2.44 14.58
CA VAL A 256 -5.86 -1.64 15.06
C VAL A 256 -4.81 -2.57 15.64
N LEU A 257 -3.63 -2.55 15.07
CA LEU A 257 -2.44 -3.25 15.56
C LEU A 257 -1.56 -2.26 16.31
N ALA A 258 -1.13 -2.61 17.53
CA ALA A 258 -0.23 -1.79 18.37
C ALA A 258 1.11 -2.50 18.58
N PHE A 259 2.23 -1.75 18.50
CA PHE A 259 3.60 -2.26 18.55
C PHE A 259 4.47 -1.48 19.51
#